data_548d056d03ce69ad98a35c4f40dcb9ce
#
_entry.id   548d056d03ce69ad98a35c4f40dcb9ce
#
_cell.length_a   1.000
_cell.length_b   1.000
_cell.length_c   1.000
_cell.angle_alpha   90.00
_cell.angle_beta   90.00
_cell.angle_gamma   90.00
#
_symmetry.space_group_name_H-M   'P 1'
#
loop_
_entity.id
_entity.type
_entity.pdbx_description
1 polymer ?
#
loop_
_entity_poly.entity_id
_entity_poly.type
_entity_poly.pdbx_seq_one_letter_code
_entity_poly.pdbx_strand_id
1 'polypeptide(L)'
;MKLTTQRIDPDLVRQVTILATIIGSIVINTISNFFPPDGVDMATLSDRLFPSVQILPANYAFAIWAPIYLGLIAFGIYQAQPTQRHNPSLQRGGYLLVFACISQCAWIYLFLARLFPLSVVAMLGILLPLIVLYQRLEIGQHHVSPTEQWFIQIPISIYLGWITVAIVVNAALALYSINWGGWGITPAIWAVIAIVVSAAITTLVTIEHHDPAYLLVIIWALIAIGIRHLDTPLITVTAAVAAIFLILLSVDAPKPVGKDS
;
A
#
# COMPACT_ATOMS: atom_id res chain seq x y z
N MET A 1 -44.80 20.25 22.21
CA MET A 1 -44.28 19.58 21.02
C MET A 1 -42.78 19.45 21.23
N LYS A 2 -42.29 18.25 21.68
CA LYS A 2 -40.85 18.01 21.89
C LYS A 2 -40.28 17.71 20.50
N LEU A 3 -39.48 18.63 19.98
CA LEU A 3 -38.66 18.38 18.82
C LEU A 3 -37.61 17.31 19.20
N THR A 4 -37.85 16.07 18.87
CA THR A 4 -36.85 15.00 18.92
C THR A 4 -35.81 15.33 17.85
N THR A 5 -34.71 15.94 18.25
CA THR A 5 -33.50 15.99 17.41
C THR A 5 -33.11 14.56 17.12
N GLN A 6 -33.42 14.06 15.92
CA GLN A 6 -32.90 12.80 15.44
C GLN A 6 -31.37 12.91 15.43
N ARG A 7 -30.71 12.30 16.40
CA ARG A 7 -29.26 12.17 16.38
C ARG A 7 -28.90 11.27 15.18
N ILE A 8 -28.12 11.80 14.26
CA ILE A 8 -27.60 11.02 13.15
C ILE A 8 -26.77 9.88 13.74
N ASP A 9 -27.01 8.65 13.27
CA ASP A 9 -26.31 7.46 13.70
C ASP A 9 -24.80 7.60 13.37
N PRO A 10 -23.89 7.57 14.36
CA PRO A 10 -22.46 7.72 14.13
C PRO A 10 -21.87 6.66 13.19
N ASP A 11 -22.41 5.44 13.22
CA ASP A 11 -21.97 4.36 12.34
C ASP A 11 -22.39 4.60 10.88
N LEU A 12 -23.55 5.22 10.66
CA LEU A 12 -23.96 5.65 9.33
C LEU A 12 -23.00 6.74 8.79
N VAL A 13 -22.64 7.71 9.63
CA VAL A 13 -21.67 8.75 9.25
C VAL A 13 -20.33 8.13 8.87
N ARG A 14 -19.85 7.17 9.67
CA ARG A 14 -18.62 6.42 9.36
C ARG A 14 -18.71 5.73 8.01
N GLN A 15 -19.78 4.97 7.74
CA GLN A 15 -19.99 4.25 6.47
C GLN A 15 -19.96 5.20 5.27
N VAL A 16 -20.71 6.31 5.34
CA VAL A 16 -20.79 7.30 4.27
C VAL A 16 -19.44 8.01 4.06
N THR A 17 -18.75 8.38 5.13
CA THR A 17 -17.45 9.05 5.05
C THR A 17 -16.40 8.14 4.40
N ILE A 18 -16.33 6.88 4.78
CA ILE A 18 -15.40 5.91 4.18
C ILE A 18 -15.68 5.76 2.69
N LEU A 19 -16.95 5.54 2.31
CA LEU A 19 -17.32 5.36 0.90
C LEU A 19 -17.01 6.61 0.07
N ALA A 20 -17.38 7.79 0.57
CA ALA A 20 -17.12 9.06 -0.10
C ALA A 20 -15.61 9.31 -0.29
N THR A 21 -14.80 8.97 0.72
CA THR A 21 -13.35 9.17 0.66
C THR A 21 -12.68 8.19 -0.30
N ILE A 22 -13.13 6.93 -0.35
CA ILE A 22 -12.66 5.96 -1.35
C ILE A 22 -12.96 6.46 -2.76
N ILE A 23 -14.22 6.85 -3.03
CA ILE A 23 -14.62 7.36 -4.35
C ILE A 23 -13.80 8.61 -4.70
N GLY A 24 -13.68 9.55 -3.76
CA GLY A 24 -12.90 10.77 -3.95
C GLY A 24 -11.43 10.49 -4.28
N SER A 25 -10.79 9.54 -3.58
CA SER A 25 -9.40 9.18 -3.84
C SER A 25 -9.19 8.53 -5.21
N ILE A 26 -10.13 7.68 -5.65
CA ILE A 26 -10.10 7.07 -6.98
C ILE A 26 -10.28 8.14 -8.07
N VAL A 27 -11.24 9.04 -7.90
CA VAL A 27 -11.49 10.14 -8.84
C VAL A 27 -10.25 11.03 -8.96
N ILE A 28 -9.66 11.45 -7.84
CA ILE A 28 -8.45 12.28 -7.84
C ILE A 28 -7.29 11.56 -8.51
N ASN A 29 -7.07 10.28 -8.21
CA ASN A 29 -6.02 9.51 -8.87
C ASN A 29 -6.27 9.38 -10.37
N THR A 30 -7.50 9.11 -10.79
CA THR A 30 -7.87 9.02 -12.21
C THR A 30 -7.60 10.35 -12.92
N ILE A 31 -8.07 11.45 -12.35
CA ILE A 31 -7.83 12.79 -12.92
C ILE A 31 -6.33 13.08 -13.03
N SER A 32 -5.56 12.78 -11.99
CA SER A 32 -4.12 13.05 -11.98
C SER A 32 -3.32 12.22 -12.99
N ASN A 33 -3.81 11.05 -13.39
CA ASN A 33 -3.18 10.22 -14.41
C ASN A 33 -3.58 10.60 -15.85
N PHE A 34 -4.87 10.92 -16.08
CA PHE A 34 -5.34 11.27 -17.42
C PHE A 34 -5.18 12.76 -17.74
N PHE A 35 -5.18 13.62 -16.73
CA PHE A 35 -5.04 15.07 -16.84
C PHE A 35 -4.01 15.59 -15.82
N PRO A 36 -2.75 15.15 -15.91
CA PRO A 36 -1.72 15.60 -14.98
C PRO A 36 -1.46 17.11 -15.16
N PRO A 37 -1.18 17.86 -14.07
CA PRO A 37 -1.02 19.31 -14.11
C PRO A 37 -0.04 19.83 -15.17
N ASP A 38 1.10 19.14 -15.35
CA ASP A 38 2.13 19.51 -16.34
C ASP A 38 2.11 18.62 -17.60
N GLY A 39 1.01 17.87 -17.85
CA GLY A 39 0.92 16.93 -18.95
C GLY A 39 1.81 15.69 -18.82
N VAL A 40 2.38 15.44 -17.63
CA VAL A 40 3.30 14.33 -17.35
C VAL A 40 2.79 13.54 -16.16
N ASP A 41 2.50 12.26 -16.38
CA ASP A 41 2.07 11.34 -15.31
C ASP A 41 3.24 10.96 -14.38
N MET A 42 2.91 10.37 -13.21
CA MET A 42 3.89 10.05 -12.18
C MET A 42 4.98 9.07 -12.62
N ALA A 43 4.65 8.08 -13.47
CA ALA A 43 5.63 7.10 -13.94
C ALA A 43 6.64 7.77 -14.88
N THR A 44 6.13 8.53 -15.85
CA THR A 44 6.96 9.31 -16.78
C THR A 44 7.79 10.37 -16.06
N LEU A 45 7.23 11.03 -15.03
CA LEU A 45 7.94 12.00 -14.21
C LEU A 45 9.10 11.33 -13.46
N SER A 46 8.85 10.17 -12.87
CA SER A 46 9.87 9.39 -12.16
C SER A 46 11.00 8.96 -13.08
N ASP A 47 10.69 8.47 -14.27
CA ASP A 47 11.68 8.03 -15.25
C ASP A 47 12.56 9.19 -15.76
N ARG A 48 11.98 10.36 -15.96
CA ARG A 48 12.70 11.54 -16.47
C ARG A 48 13.60 12.18 -15.41
N LEU A 49 13.13 12.29 -14.18
CA LEU A 49 13.85 13.00 -13.13
C LEU A 49 14.83 12.13 -12.34
N PHE A 50 14.62 10.81 -12.32
CA PHE A 50 15.34 9.89 -11.43
C PHE A 50 15.98 8.70 -12.14
N PRO A 51 16.66 8.88 -13.29
CA PRO A 51 17.24 7.77 -14.04
C PRO A 51 18.30 6.99 -13.27
N SER A 52 18.94 7.63 -12.27
CA SER A 52 20.01 7.02 -11.45
C SER A 52 19.49 6.35 -10.17
N VAL A 53 18.18 6.43 -9.87
CA VAL A 53 17.62 5.80 -8.68
C VAL A 53 17.32 4.33 -8.95
N GLN A 54 18.17 3.45 -8.43
CA GLN A 54 18.22 2.04 -8.79
C GLN A 54 17.24 1.13 -8.01
N ILE A 55 16.36 1.69 -7.20
CA ILE A 55 15.27 0.95 -6.53
C ILE A 55 13.92 1.08 -7.25
N LEU A 56 13.85 1.91 -8.31
CA LEU A 56 12.61 2.08 -9.06
C LEU A 56 12.18 0.75 -9.72
N PRO A 57 10.91 0.34 -9.59
CA PRO A 57 10.38 -0.80 -10.32
C PRO A 57 10.11 -0.45 -11.79
N ALA A 58 9.99 -1.44 -12.66
CA ALA A 58 9.51 -1.25 -14.03
C ALA A 58 8.09 -0.66 -14.04
N ASN A 59 7.77 0.15 -15.04
CA ASN A 59 6.53 0.94 -15.09
C ASN A 59 5.24 0.09 -15.00
N TYR A 60 5.27 -1.15 -15.50
CA TYR A 60 4.12 -2.03 -15.39
C TYR A 60 3.74 -2.35 -13.92
N ALA A 61 4.67 -2.20 -12.96
CA ALA A 61 4.39 -2.41 -11.55
C ALA A 61 3.26 -1.51 -11.03
N PHE A 62 3.10 -0.32 -11.60
CA PHE A 62 2.02 0.60 -11.24
C PHE A 62 0.62 0.07 -11.60
N ALA A 63 0.51 -0.99 -12.43
CA ALA A 63 -0.76 -1.66 -12.67
C ALA A 63 -1.39 -2.24 -11.40
N ILE A 64 -0.61 -2.40 -10.32
CA ILE A 64 -1.09 -2.81 -8.99
C ILE A 64 -2.18 -1.88 -8.42
N TRP A 65 -2.24 -0.62 -8.88
CA TRP A 65 -3.31 0.27 -8.47
C TRP A 65 -4.69 -0.22 -8.90
N ALA A 66 -4.80 -0.98 -9.99
CA ALA A 66 -6.08 -1.53 -10.44
C ALA A 66 -6.67 -2.52 -9.42
N PRO A 67 -5.99 -3.59 -8.98
CA PRO A 67 -6.50 -4.46 -7.92
C PRO A 67 -6.69 -3.74 -6.58
N ILE A 68 -5.85 -2.74 -6.23
CA ILE A 68 -6.06 -1.93 -5.01
C ILE A 68 -7.40 -1.20 -5.09
N TYR A 69 -7.69 -0.48 -6.18
CA TYR A 69 -8.93 0.28 -6.30
C TYR A 69 -10.16 -0.62 -6.42
N LEU A 70 -10.06 -1.74 -7.15
CA LEU A 70 -11.14 -2.74 -7.18
C LEU A 70 -11.43 -3.28 -5.78
N GLY A 71 -10.39 -3.59 -5.01
CA GLY A 71 -10.51 -4.02 -3.63
C GLY A 71 -11.13 -2.96 -2.73
N LEU A 72 -10.70 -1.70 -2.85
CA LEU A 72 -11.27 -0.59 -2.07
C LEU A 72 -12.73 -0.31 -2.42
N ILE A 73 -13.12 -0.43 -3.71
CA ILE A 73 -14.53 -0.33 -4.13
C ILE A 73 -15.33 -1.46 -3.50
N ALA A 74 -14.84 -2.70 -3.59
CA ALA A 74 -15.49 -3.86 -3.00
C ALA A 74 -15.66 -3.72 -1.48
N PHE A 75 -14.60 -3.28 -0.78
CA PHE A 75 -14.64 -2.94 0.64
C PHE A 75 -15.68 -1.82 0.92
N GLY A 76 -15.67 -0.75 0.14
CA GLY A 76 -16.59 0.38 0.28
C GLY A 76 -18.04 -0.04 0.16
N ILE A 77 -18.38 -0.86 -0.85
CA ILE A 77 -19.72 -1.40 -1.05
C ILE A 77 -20.13 -2.35 0.08
N TYR A 78 -19.23 -3.26 0.48
CA TYR A 78 -19.48 -4.22 1.55
C TYR A 78 -19.75 -3.51 2.87
N GLN A 79 -18.88 -2.61 3.31
CA GLN A 79 -19.01 -1.90 4.57
C GLN A 79 -20.23 -0.95 4.61
N ALA A 80 -20.71 -0.47 3.44
CA ALA A 80 -21.86 0.42 3.34
C ALA A 80 -23.22 -0.31 3.52
N GLN A 81 -23.24 -1.64 3.50
CA GLN A 81 -24.46 -2.40 3.69
C GLN A 81 -25.06 -2.15 5.08
N PRO A 82 -26.40 -2.06 5.21
CA PRO A 82 -27.05 -1.86 6.51
C PRO A 82 -26.70 -2.96 7.53
N THR A 83 -26.51 -4.20 7.07
CA THR A 83 -26.11 -5.35 7.90
C THR A 83 -24.72 -5.20 8.50
N GLN A 84 -23.83 -4.43 7.86
CA GLN A 84 -22.44 -4.19 8.28
C GLN A 84 -22.28 -2.95 9.17
N ARG A 85 -23.37 -2.19 9.41
CA ARG A 85 -23.31 -0.94 10.16
C ARG A 85 -22.70 -1.12 11.55
N HIS A 86 -23.09 -2.14 12.26
CA HIS A 86 -22.63 -2.44 13.63
C HIS A 86 -21.60 -3.59 13.66
N ASN A 87 -20.95 -3.90 12.54
CA ASN A 87 -19.91 -4.91 12.48
C ASN A 87 -18.70 -4.46 13.34
N PRO A 88 -18.31 -5.24 14.38
CA PRO A 88 -17.24 -4.83 15.31
C PRO A 88 -15.88 -4.66 14.64
N SER A 89 -15.55 -5.46 13.63
CA SER A 89 -14.29 -5.37 12.89
C SER A 89 -14.21 -4.02 12.16
N LEU A 90 -15.30 -3.62 11.49
CA LEU A 90 -15.37 -2.34 10.78
C LEU A 90 -15.38 -1.13 11.73
N GLN A 91 -16.02 -1.27 12.91
CA GLN A 91 -16.00 -0.23 13.95
C GLN A 91 -14.58 -0.05 14.53
N ARG A 92 -13.85 -1.14 14.77
CA ARG A 92 -12.44 -1.09 15.21
C ARG A 92 -11.53 -0.38 14.20
N GLY A 93 -11.79 -0.56 12.90
CA GLY A 93 -11.10 0.16 11.83
C GLY A 93 -11.34 1.67 11.86
N GLY A 94 -12.52 2.10 12.28
CA GLY A 94 -12.90 3.50 12.44
C GLY A 94 -12.66 4.32 11.17
N TYR A 95 -11.96 5.46 11.30
CA TYR A 95 -11.64 6.38 10.20
C TYR A 95 -10.21 6.21 9.66
N LEU A 96 -9.48 5.15 10.02
CA LEU A 96 -8.09 4.97 9.60
C LEU A 96 -7.95 4.92 8.07
N LEU A 97 -8.86 4.23 7.38
CA LEU A 97 -8.85 4.20 5.91
C LEU A 97 -9.16 5.58 5.31
N VAL A 98 -10.00 6.39 5.95
CA VAL A 98 -10.28 7.77 5.53
C VAL A 98 -9.00 8.60 5.56
N PHE A 99 -8.22 8.52 6.65
CA PHE A 99 -6.93 9.22 6.75
C PHE A 99 -5.95 8.75 5.70
N ALA A 100 -5.86 7.44 5.44
CA ALA A 100 -5.00 6.90 4.39
C ALA A 100 -5.39 7.45 3.00
N CYS A 101 -6.67 7.43 2.64
CA CYS A 101 -7.16 7.94 1.35
C CYS A 101 -6.95 9.47 1.19
N ILE A 102 -7.18 10.26 2.24
CA ILE A 102 -6.91 11.70 2.20
C ILE A 102 -5.42 11.97 2.02
N SER A 103 -4.56 11.26 2.76
CA SER A 103 -3.11 11.36 2.63
C SER A 103 -2.62 10.94 1.25
N GLN A 104 -3.26 9.94 0.63
CA GLN A 104 -2.97 9.54 -0.75
C GLN A 104 -3.28 10.66 -1.74
N CYS A 105 -4.40 11.34 -1.58
CA CYS A 105 -4.74 12.50 -2.41
C CYS A 105 -3.67 13.61 -2.27
N ALA A 106 -3.25 13.91 -1.06
CA ALA A 106 -2.19 14.86 -0.80
C ALA A 106 -0.86 14.42 -1.42
N TRP A 107 -0.51 13.13 -1.27
CA TRP A 107 0.71 12.56 -1.84
C TRP A 107 0.77 12.73 -3.36
N ILE A 108 -0.31 12.46 -4.09
CA ILE A 108 -0.37 12.62 -5.55
C ILE A 108 0.02 14.03 -5.97
N TYR A 109 -0.61 15.04 -5.37
CA TYR A 109 -0.35 16.43 -5.73
C TYR A 109 1.05 16.91 -5.31
N LEU A 110 1.52 16.50 -4.12
CA LEU A 110 2.87 16.85 -3.66
C LEU A 110 3.94 16.22 -4.56
N PHE A 111 3.72 14.99 -5.02
CA PHE A 111 4.62 14.30 -5.92
C PHE A 111 4.67 14.98 -7.31
N LEU A 112 3.51 15.27 -7.90
CA LEU A 112 3.40 15.95 -9.19
C LEU A 112 3.95 17.39 -9.12
N ALA A 113 3.75 18.08 -8.00
CA ALA A 113 4.36 19.38 -7.73
C ALA A 113 5.88 19.32 -7.46
N ARG A 114 6.49 18.12 -7.54
CA ARG A 114 7.93 17.90 -7.30
C ARG A 114 8.39 18.23 -5.87
N LEU A 115 7.47 18.26 -4.92
CA LEU A 115 7.76 18.45 -3.50
C LEU A 115 8.07 17.10 -2.84
N PHE A 116 9.09 16.41 -3.36
CA PHE A 116 9.41 15.02 -3.01
C PHE A 116 9.63 14.79 -1.50
N PRO A 117 10.35 15.64 -0.74
CA PRO A 117 10.47 15.44 0.70
C PRO A 117 9.11 15.49 1.44
N LEU A 118 8.20 16.40 1.03
CA LEU A 118 6.87 16.48 1.60
C LEU A 118 5.99 15.30 1.16
N SER A 119 6.20 14.77 -0.04
CA SER A 119 5.48 13.59 -0.50
C SER A 119 5.81 12.35 0.36
N VAL A 120 7.03 12.25 0.94
CA VAL A 120 7.37 11.19 1.91
C VAL A 120 6.52 11.33 3.18
N VAL A 121 6.31 12.56 3.67
CA VAL A 121 5.46 12.80 4.85
C VAL A 121 4.01 12.38 4.58
N ALA A 122 3.48 12.72 3.39
CA ALA A 122 2.15 12.29 2.99
C ALA A 122 2.08 10.74 2.85
N MET A 123 3.13 10.10 2.32
CA MET A 123 3.22 8.65 2.21
C MET A 123 3.22 7.97 3.60
N LEU A 124 3.90 8.55 4.59
CA LEU A 124 3.80 8.10 5.99
C LEU A 124 2.38 8.27 6.53
N GLY A 125 1.67 9.33 6.12
CA GLY A 125 0.27 9.54 6.41
C GLY A 125 -0.66 8.48 5.79
N ILE A 126 -0.23 7.76 4.76
CA ILE A 126 -0.92 6.57 4.22
C ILE A 126 -0.50 5.32 5.00
N LEU A 127 0.82 5.11 5.15
CA LEU A 127 1.39 3.88 5.71
C LEU A 127 0.96 3.65 7.16
N LEU A 128 1.11 4.66 8.02
CA LEU A 128 0.86 4.49 9.45
C LEU A 128 -0.61 4.14 9.77
N PRO A 129 -1.63 4.83 9.22
CA PRO A 129 -3.01 4.42 9.39
C PRO A 129 -3.31 3.02 8.84
N LEU A 130 -2.69 2.62 7.71
CA LEU A 130 -2.86 1.28 7.16
C LEU A 130 -2.26 0.20 8.06
N ILE A 131 -1.08 0.43 8.65
CA ILE A 131 -0.49 -0.50 9.64
C ILE A 131 -1.42 -0.67 10.83
N VAL A 132 -1.91 0.45 11.40
CA VAL A 132 -2.84 0.39 12.54
C VAL A 132 -4.15 -0.29 12.16
N LEU A 133 -4.67 -0.03 10.95
CA LEU A 133 -5.88 -0.68 10.45
C LEU A 133 -5.67 -2.19 10.30
N TYR A 134 -4.55 -2.60 9.70
CA TYR A 134 -4.16 -4.00 9.51
C TYR A 134 -4.10 -4.75 10.85
N GLN A 135 -3.47 -4.15 11.86
CA GLN A 135 -3.39 -4.71 13.20
C GLN A 135 -4.76 -4.78 13.90
N ARG A 136 -5.60 -3.73 13.79
CA ARG A 136 -6.93 -3.71 14.40
C ARG A 136 -7.91 -4.70 13.78
N LEU A 137 -7.71 -5.02 12.50
CA LEU A 137 -8.49 -6.04 11.79
C LEU A 137 -7.93 -7.46 12.06
N GLU A 138 -6.81 -7.58 12.77
CA GLU A 138 -6.17 -8.86 13.11
C GLU A 138 -5.99 -9.75 11.86
N ILE A 139 -5.56 -9.10 10.74
CA ILE A 139 -5.46 -9.77 9.44
C ILE A 139 -4.50 -10.95 9.53
N GLY A 140 -4.97 -12.12 9.07
CA GLY A 140 -4.21 -13.37 9.06
C GLY A 140 -4.06 -14.06 10.41
N GLN A 141 -4.51 -13.46 11.52
CA GLN A 141 -4.36 -14.03 12.86
C GLN A 141 -5.53 -14.93 13.28
N HIS A 142 -6.70 -14.73 12.67
CA HIS A 142 -7.92 -15.49 12.98
C HIS A 142 -8.61 -15.96 11.71
N HIS A 143 -9.33 -17.09 11.82
CA HIS A 143 -10.22 -17.53 10.77
C HIS A 143 -11.43 -16.60 10.68
N VAL A 144 -11.61 -16.02 9.50
CA VAL A 144 -12.76 -15.17 9.17
C VAL A 144 -13.58 -15.83 8.07
N SER A 145 -14.81 -15.36 7.87
CA SER A 145 -15.64 -15.84 6.75
C SER A 145 -14.94 -15.50 5.41
N PRO A 146 -15.14 -16.32 4.36
CA PRO A 146 -14.63 -16.00 3.03
C PRO A 146 -15.05 -14.61 2.54
N THR A 147 -16.24 -14.17 2.90
CA THR A 147 -16.75 -12.84 2.57
C THR A 147 -15.92 -11.74 3.25
N GLU A 148 -15.62 -11.89 4.53
CA GLU A 148 -14.78 -10.93 5.26
C GLU A 148 -13.35 -10.92 4.73
N GLN A 149 -12.80 -12.08 4.40
CA GLN A 149 -11.49 -12.21 3.80
C GLN A 149 -11.39 -11.44 2.47
N TRP A 150 -12.35 -11.66 1.55
CA TRP A 150 -12.32 -11.05 0.23
C TRP A 150 -12.66 -9.56 0.23
N PHE A 151 -13.58 -9.12 1.09
CA PHE A 151 -14.06 -7.74 1.07
C PHE A 151 -13.41 -6.82 2.10
N ILE A 152 -12.70 -7.36 3.11
CA ILE A 152 -12.02 -6.55 4.12
C ILE A 152 -10.53 -6.82 4.12
N GLN A 153 -10.10 -8.08 4.35
CA GLN A 153 -8.70 -8.37 4.61
C GLN A 153 -7.84 -8.20 3.36
N ILE A 154 -8.15 -8.88 2.26
CA ILE A 154 -7.37 -8.82 1.01
C ILE A 154 -7.19 -7.38 0.49
N PRO A 155 -8.23 -6.53 0.39
CA PRO A 155 -8.07 -5.14 -0.04
C PRO A 155 -7.06 -4.35 0.80
N ILE A 156 -7.12 -4.48 2.12
CA ILE A 156 -6.22 -3.76 3.03
C ILE A 156 -4.80 -4.32 2.93
N SER A 157 -4.64 -5.64 2.81
CA SER A 157 -3.35 -6.31 2.65
C SER A 157 -2.63 -5.89 1.36
N ILE A 158 -3.33 -5.89 0.23
CA ILE A 158 -2.76 -5.46 -1.06
C ILE A 158 -2.35 -3.99 -0.99
N TYR A 159 -3.20 -3.14 -0.41
CA TYR A 159 -2.91 -1.72 -0.30
C TYR A 159 -1.71 -1.47 0.62
N LEU A 160 -1.66 -2.09 1.81
CA LEU A 160 -0.53 -1.99 2.73
C LEU A 160 0.77 -2.50 2.08
N GLY A 161 0.73 -3.66 1.44
CA GLY A 161 1.89 -4.24 0.75
C GLY A 161 2.48 -3.28 -0.27
N TRP A 162 1.63 -2.67 -1.12
CA TRP A 162 2.09 -1.70 -2.10
C TRP A 162 2.68 -0.43 -1.47
N ILE A 163 2.05 0.12 -0.44
CA ILE A 163 2.55 1.33 0.24
C ILE A 163 3.86 1.05 0.98
N THR A 164 4.08 -0.17 1.48
CA THR A 164 5.37 -0.57 2.10
C THR A 164 6.52 -0.49 1.09
N VAL A 165 6.32 -0.89 -0.16
CA VAL A 165 7.33 -0.72 -1.21
C VAL A 165 7.43 0.74 -1.66
N ALA A 166 6.28 1.39 -1.87
CA ALA A 166 6.20 2.74 -2.39
C ALA A 166 6.90 3.76 -1.48
N ILE A 167 6.84 3.60 -0.14
CA ILE A 167 7.54 4.51 0.79
C ILE A 167 9.06 4.42 0.64
N VAL A 168 9.61 3.24 0.40
CA VAL A 168 11.05 3.03 0.19
C VAL A 168 11.48 3.70 -1.10
N VAL A 169 10.73 3.50 -2.19
CA VAL A 169 10.97 4.15 -3.47
C VAL A 169 10.86 5.67 -3.34
N ASN A 170 9.77 6.16 -2.74
CA ASN A 170 9.55 7.60 -2.56
C ASN A 170 10.63 8.28 -1.71
N ALA A 171 11.11 7.61 -0.66
CA ALA A 171 12.23 8.09 0.15
C ALA A 171 13.53 8.19 -0.67
N ALA A 172 13.82 7.20 -1.52
CA ALA A 172 14.98 7.24 -2.41
C ALA A 172 14.90 8.41 -3.41
N LEU A 173 13.70 8.66 -3.99
CA LEU A 173 13.47 9.80 -4.89
C LEU A 173 13.65 11.15 -4.15
N ALA A 174 13.13 11.26 -2.93
CA ALA A 174 13.25 12.45 -2.12
C ALA A 174 14.72 12.74 -1.76
N LEU A 175 15.48 11.73 -1.35
CA LEU A 175 16.91 11.85 -1.05
C LEU A 175 17.71 12.27 -2.30
N TYR A 176 17.39 11.67 -3.45
CA TYR A 176 18.00 12.06 -4.71
C TYR A 176 17.70 13.53 -5.06
N SER A 177 16.46 13.97 -4.87
CA SER A 177 16.02 15.33 -5.20
C SER A 177 16.72 16.43 -4.41
N ILE A 178 17.23 16.10 -3.22
CA ILE A 178 18.02 17.03 -2.38
C ILE A 178 19.53 16.83 -2.54
N ASN A 179 19.96 16.09 -3.58
CA ASN A 179 21.38 15.79 -3.85
C ASN A 179 22.11 15.10 -2.69
N TRP A 180 21.41 14.19 -1.99
CA TRP A 180 22.03 13.41 -0.91
C TRP A 180 23.14 12.51 -1.46
N GLY A 181 24.35 12.67 -0.92
CA GLY A 181 25.56 11.98 -1.41
C GLY A 181 25.67 10.50 -1.05
N GLY A 182 24.63 9.87 -0.47
CA GLY A 182 24.60 8.43 -0.17
C GLY A 182 25.63 7.97 0.85
N TRP A 183 26.25 8.87 1.61
CA TRP A 183 27.38 8.58 2.53
C TRP A 183 28.55 7.84 1.85
N GLY A 184 28.78 8.07 0.57
CA GLY A 184 29.80 7.39 -0.22
C GLY A 184 29.43 5.96 -0.67
N ILE A 185 28.22 5.48 -0.36
CA ILE A 185 27.70 4.19 -0.81
C ILE A 185 27.05 4.37 -2.19
N THR A 186 27.29 3.44 -3.10
CA THR A 186 26.74 3.52 -4.45
C THR A 186 25.23 3.31 -4.48
N PRO A 187 24.49 3.89 -5.45
CA PRO A 187 23.05 3.66 -5.60
C PRO A 187 22.65 2.19 -5.68
N ALA A 188 23.49 1.34 -6.31
CA ALA A 188 23.26 -0.10 -6.40
C ALA A 188 23.26 -0.79 -5.02
N ILE A 189 24.20 -0.43 -4.16
CA ILE A 189 24.28 -1.00 -2.81
C ILE A 189 23.08 -0.51 -1.98
N TRP A 190 22.67 0.75 -2.11
CA TRP A 190 21.46 1.24 -1.46
C TRP A 190 20.20 0.50 -1.92
N ALA A 191 20.08 0.18 -3.22
CA ALA A 191 18.98 -0.61 -3.74
C ALA A 191 18.99 -2.03 -3.14
N VAL A 192 20.16 -2.68 -3.05
CA VAL A 192 20.32 -3.99 -2.42
C VAL A 192 19.90 -3.96 -0.95
N ILE A 193 20.36 -2.97 -0.18
CA ILE A 193 19.96 -2.78 1.22
C ILE A 193 18.44 -2.65 1.33
N ALA A 194 17.82 -1.84 0.48
CA ALA A 194 16.38 -1.64 0.49
C ALA A 194 15.60 -2.92 0.14
N ILE A 195 16.08 -3.71 -0.84
CA ILE A 195 15.50 -5.02 -1.19
C ILE A 195 15.59 -5.98 0.00
N VAL A 196 16.77 -6.10 0.62
CA VAL A 196 16.99 -7.02 1.76
C VAL A 196 16.13 -6.62 2.96
N VAL A 197 16.07 -5.33 3.30
CA VAL A 197 15.22 -4.81 4.38
C VAL A 197 13.74 -5.08 4.09
N SER A 198 13.28 -4.83 2.86
CA SER A 198 11.90 -5.11 2.45
C SER A 198 11.58 -6.61 2.57
N ALA A 199 12.49 -7.48 2.12
CA ALA A 199 12.34 -8.93 2.25
C ALA A 199 12.30 -9.38 3.73
N ALA A 200 13.15 -8.80 4.58
CA ALA A 200 13.17 -9.11 6.02
C ALA A 200 11.85 -8.71 6.70
N ILE A 201 11.36 -7.49 6.44
CA ILE A 201 10.05 -7.03 6.96
C ILE A 201 8.94 -7.96 6.48
N THR A 202 8.94 -8.30 5.18
CA THR A 202 7.93 -9.20 4.60
C THR A 202 7.98 -10.59 5.24
N THR A 203 9.17 -11.10 5.52
CA THR A 203 9.36 -12.37 6.23
C THR A 203 8.70 -12.34 7.62
N LEU A 204 8.92 -11.27 8.39
CA LEU A 204 8.30 -11.10 9.71
C LEU A 204 6.77 -11.05 9.58
N VAL A 205 6.23 -10.23 8.66
CA VAL A 205 4.79 -10.15 8.43
C VAL A 205 4.21 -11.50 8.00
N THR A 206 4.90 -12.24 7.14
CA THR A 206 4.45 -13.56 6.67
C THR A 206 4.42 -14.58 7.80
N ILE A 207 5.40 -14.59 8.69
CA ILE A 207 5.46 -15.51 9.83
C ILE A 207 4.39 -15.17 10.87
N GLU A 208 4.16 -13.88 11.15
CA GLU A 208 3.24 -13.45 12.20
C GLU A 208 1.78 -13.46 11.74
N HIS A 209 1.52 -13.09 10.49
CA HIS A 209 0.17 -12.82 9.97
C HIS A 209 -0.31 -13.83 8.93
N HIS A 210 0.57 -14.68 8.36
CA HIS A 210 0.20 -15.65 7.33
C HIS A 210 -0.62 -15.04 6.18
N ASP A 211 -0.23 -13.85 5.73
CA ASP A 211 -0.98 -13.04 4.75
C ASP A 211 -0.40 -13.19 3.33
N PRO A 212 -0.98 -14.05 2.48
CA PRO A 212 -0.51 -14.25 1.12
C PRO A 212 -0.74 -13.03 0.22
N ALA A 213 -1.76 -12.20 0.51
CA ALA A 213 -2.07 -11.04 -0.32
C ALA A 213 -1.00 -9.95 -0.19
N TYR A 214 -0.55 -9.66 1.04
CA TYR A 214 0.58 -8.78 1.29
C TYR A 214 1.85 -9.31 0.63
N LEU A 215 2.16 -10.59 0.86
CA LEU A 215 3.35 -11.24 0.33
C LEU A 215 3.43 -11.18 -1.21
N LEU A 216 2.34 -11.47 -1.90
CA LEU A 216 2.28 -11.44 -3.36
C LEU A 216 2.57 -10.05 -3.94
N VAL A 217 2.16 -8.99 -3.26
CA VAL A 217 2.45 -7.62 -3.69
C VAL A 217 3.95 -7.32 -3.59
N ILE A 218 4.61 -7.76 -2.53
CA ILE A 218 6.07 -7.56 -2.39
C ILE A 218 6.82 -8.36 -3.46
N ILE A 219 6.43 -9.61 -3.72
CA ILE A 219 7.02 -10.43 -4.79
C ILE A 219 6.83 -9.74 -6.14
N TRP A 220 5.64 -9.22 -6.44
CA TRP A 220 5.36 -8.44 -7.64
C TRP A 220 6.32 -7.27 -7.80
N ALA A 221 6.53 -6.49 -6.74
CA ALA A 221 7.43 -5.35 -6.75
C ALA A 221 8.90 -5.76 -6.95
N LEU A 222 9.36 -6.84 -6.28
CA LEU A 222 10.72 -7.37 -6.43
C LEU A 222 10.98 -7.84 -7.87
N ILE A 223 10.03 -8.53 -8.47
CA ILE A 223 10.12 -8.94 -9.89
C ILE A 223 10.23 -7.70 -10.79
N ALA A 224 9.43 -6.67 -10.52
CA ALA A 224 9.46 -5.45 -11.32
C ALA A 224 10.77 -4.66 -11.15
N ILE A 225 11.36 -4.64 -9.97
CA ILE A 225 12.69 -4.06 -9.73
C ILE A 225 13.75 -4.85 -10.49
N GLY A 226 13.73 -6.19 -10.41
CA GLY A 226 14.68 -7.05 -11.13
C GLY A 226 14.61 -6.86 -12.66
N ILE A 227 13.41 -6.79 -13.21
CA ILE A 227 13.21 -6.60 -14.67
C ILE A 227 13.70 -5.21 -15.12
N ARG A 228 13.52 -4.16 -14.31
CA ARG A 228 14.00 -2.82 -14.64
C ARG A 228 15.52 -2.73 -14.71
N HIS A 229 16.21 -3.51 -13.89
CA HIS A 229 17.67 -3.41 -13.67
C HIS A 229 18.45 -4.61 -14.21
N LEU A 230 18.00 -5.21 -15.34
CA LEU A 230 18.67 -6.35 -15.98
C LEU A 230 20.15 -6.08 -16.31
N ASP A 231 20.49 -4.82 -16.59
CA ASP A 231 21.87 -4.38 -16.85
C ASP A 231 22.73 -4.22 -15.58
N THR A 232 22.12 -4.41 -14.39
CA THR A 232 22.80 -4.34 -13.10
C THR A 232 22.66 -5.65 -12.34
N PRO A 233 23.51 -6.67 -12.61
CA PRO A 233 23.34 -8.03 -12.09
C PRO A 233 23.18 -8.09 -10.57
N LEU A 234 23.86 -7.20 -9.84
CA LEU A 234 23.77 -7.12 -8.38
C LEU A 234 22.32 -6.92 -7.91
N ILE A 235 21.57 -6.01 -8.53
CA ILE A 235 20.18 -5.71 -8.18
C ILE A 235 19.26 -6.82 -8.65
N THR A 236 19.41 -7.25 -9.90
CA THR A 236 18.56 -8.29 -10.49
C THR A 236 18.67 -9.60 -9.73
N VAL A 237 19.89 -10.04 -9.41
CA VAL A 237 20.10 -11.27 -8.66
C VAL A 237 19.55 -11.15 -7.24
N THR A 238 19.79 -10.02 -6.55
CA THR A 238 19.27 -9.82 -5.20
C THR A 238 17.74 -9.82 -5.18
N ALA A 239 17.11 -9.14 -6.14
CA ALA A 239 15.65 -9.11 -6.25
C ALA A 239 15.07 -10.51 -6.56
N ALA A 240 15.71 -11.26 -7.47
CA ALA A 240 15.30 -12.61 -7.81
C ALA A 240 15.44 -13.58 -6.61
N VAL A 241 16.58 -13.54 -5.92
CA VAL A 241 16.81 -14.37 -4.73
C VAL A 241 15.80 -14.03 -3.61
N ALA A 242 15.55 -12.74 -3.37
CA ALA A 242 14.56 -12.31 -2.38
C ALA A 242 13.14 -12.79 -2.77
N ALA A 243 12.75 -12.66 -4.05
CA ALA A 243 11.44 -13.12 -4.51
C ALA A 243 11.29 -14.64 -4.38
N ILE A 244 12.31 -15.43 -4.80
CA ILE A 244 12.30 -16.89 -4.67
C ILE A 244 12.24 -17.30 -3.19
N PHE A 245 13.03 -16.67 -2.32
CA PHE A 245 13.01 -16.93 -0.89
C PHE A 245 11.62 -16.71 -0.30
N LEU A 246 10.96 -15.60 -0.64
CA LEU A 246 9.61 -15.31 -0.17
C LEU A 246 8.55 -16.29 -0.72
N ILE A 247 8.71 -16.76 -1.96
CA ILE A 247 7.84 -17.80 -2.52
C ILE A 247 8.00 -19.10 -1.73
N LEU A 248 9.23 -19.54 -1.47
CA LEU A 248 9.48 -20.76 -0.71
C LEU A 248 8.93 -20.64 0.71
N LEU A 249 9.13 -19.50 1.36
CA LEU A 249 8.56 -19.22 2.69
C LEU A 249 7.04 -19.36 2.71
N SER A 250 6.34 -18.96 1.64
CA SER A 250 4.88 -19.07 1.56
C SER A 250 4.36 -20.51 1.50
N VAL A 251 5.18 -21.42 0.97
CA VAL A 251 4.82 -22.86 0.86
C VAL A 251 5.00 -23.56 2.21
N ASP A 252 6.04 -23.18 2.96
CA ASP A 252 6.40 -23.81 4.23
C ASP A 252 5.68 -23.19 5.45
N ALA A 253 4.99 -22.05 5.27
CA ALA A 253 4.31 -21.37 6.36
C ALA A 253 3.20 -22.28 6.93
N PRO A 254 3.27 -22.70 8.21
CA PRO A 254 2.25 -23.54 8.82
C PRO A 254 0.91 -22.82 8.77
N LYS A 255 -0.13 -23.52 8.29
CA LYS A 255 -1.51 -22.99 8.33
C LYS A 255 -1.85 -22.67 9.79
N PRO A 256 -2.55 -21.56 10.05
CA PRO A 256 -2.94 -21.23 11.42
C PRO A 256 -3.66 -22.42 12.03
N VAL A 257 -3.11 -22.94 13.12
CA VAL A 257 -3.70 -24.03 13.90
C VAL A 257 -5.01 -23.48 14.44
N GLY A 258 -6.14 -23.98 13.95
CA GLY A 258 -7.43 -23.68 14.52
C GLY A 258 -7.38 -24.00 16.02
N LYS A 259 -7.46 -23.00 16.87
CA LYS A 259 -7.86 -23.21 18.26
C LYS A 259 -9.35 -23.53 18.22
N ASP A 260 -9.63 -24.80 17.97
CA ASP A 260 -10.92 -25.38 18.31
C ASP A 260 -11.04 -25.37 19.85
N SER A 261 -11.78 -24.41 20.37
CA SER A 261 -12.37 -24.50 21.71
C SER A 261 -13.51 -23.51 21.84
#